data_028afe27f7cd4f275345af00d1efff39
#
_entry.id   028afe27f7cd4f275345af00d1efff39
#
_cell.length_a   1.000
_cell.length_b   1.000
_cell.length_c   1.000
_cell.angle_alpha   90.00
_cell.angle_beta   90.00
_cell.angle_gamma   90.00
#
_symmetry.space_group_name_H-M   'P 1'
#
loop_
_entity.id
_entity.type
_entity.pdbx_description
1 polymer ?
#
loop_
_entity_poly.entity_id
_entity_poly.type
_entity_poly.pdbx_seq_one_letter_code
_entity_poly.pdbx_strand_id
1 'polypeptide(L)'
;MWNYEKRLQYPINITQPNAKIAQYIMSQYGGPDGEIGASLRYLSQRFTMPNRTTSALLNDIGTEELSHLEMVSTIVHQLTRDLSMEEIEKSGFGPYYICLLYTSPSPRDVEE
;
A
#
# COMPACT_ATOMS: atom_id res chain seq x y z
N MET A 1 -10.66 -19.09 8.48
CA MET A 1 -10.33 -18.54 7.16
C MET A 1 -10.13 -17.03 7.27
N TRP A 2 -9.15 -16.54 6.60
CA TRP A 2 -8.86 -15.11 6.63
C TRP A 2 -9.68 -14.40 5.54
N ASN A 3 -10.28 -13.26 5.90
CA ASN A 3 -11.09 -12.49 4.96
C ASN A 3 -10.45 -11.13 4.73
N TYR A 4 -10.46 -10.71 3.47
CA TYR A 4 -9.92 -9.42 3.09
C TYR A 4 -10.87 -8.78 2.08
N GLU A 5 -11.49 -7.67 2.48
CA GLU A 5 -12.40 -6.95 1.60
C GLU A 5 -11.67 -5.77 0.97
N LYS A 6 -11.69 -5.72 -0.33
CA LYS A 6 -11.06 -4.61 -1.04
C LYS A 6 -12.07 -3.51 -1.25
N ARG A 7 -12.57 -3.00 -0.15
CA ARG A 7 -13.55 -1.94 -0.17
C ARG A 7 -12.99 -0.78 0.64
N LEU A 8 -12.96 0.39 0.01
CA LEU A 8 -12.42 1.56 0.67
C LEU A 8 -13.31 1.98 1.83
N GLN A 9 -12.68 2.37 2.93
CA GLN A 9 -13.40 2.88 4.09
C GLN A 9 -14.06 4.21 3.76
N TYR A 10 -13.38 5.03 2.97
CA TYR A 10 -13.89 6.31 2.49
C TYR A 10 -13.67 6.41 1.00
N PRO A 11 -14.56 7.08 0.27
CA PRO A 11 -14.38 7.21 -1.19
C PRO A 11 -13.19 8.10 -1.52
N ILE A 12 -12.49 7.73 -2.59
CA ILE A 12 -11.37 8.51 -3.08
C ILE A 12 -11.61 8.77 -4.56
N ASN A 13 -11.57 10.05 -4.92
CA ASN A 13 -11.81 10.44 -6.30
C ASN A 13 -10.89 11.58 -6.66
N ILE A 14 -9.73 11.25 -7.23
CA ILE A 14 -8.75 12.24 -7.66
C ILE A 14 -8.88 12.37 -9.17
N THR A 15 -9.19 13.55 -9.63
CA THR A 15 -9.49 13.76 -11.04
C THR A 15 -8.27 14.12 -11.87
N GLN A 16 -7.19 14.57 -11.21
CA GLN A 16 -6.03 15.05 -11.94
C GLN A 16 -4.78 14.30 -11.51
N PRO A 17 -4.15 13.51 -12.37
CA PRO A 17 -2.90 12.83 -12.03
C PRO A 17 -1.80 13.83 -11.69
N ASN A 18 -0.92 13.45 -10.77
CA ASN A 18 0.18 14.28 -10.34
C ASN A 18 1.29 13.40 -9.76
N ALA A 19 2.30 13.14 -10.57
CA ALA A 19 3.38 12.24 -10.18
C ALA A 19 4.17 12.77 -8.98
N LYS A 20 4.31 14.08 -8.88
CA LYS A 20 5.09 14.66 -7.78
C LYS A 20 4.39 14.46 -6.44
N ILE A 21 3.09 14.69 -6.41
CA ILE A 21 2.31 14.45 -5.19
C ILE A 21 2.33 12.97 -4.86
N ALA A 22 2.25 12.10 -5.86
CA ALA A 22 2.29 10.67 -5.62
C ALA A 22 3.59 10.25 -4.96
N GLN A 23 4.71 10.88 -5.29
CA GLN A 23 5.97 10.57 -4.64
C GLN A 23 5.92 10.87 -3.14
N TYR A 24 5.31 11.97 -2.76
CA TYR A 24 5.18 12.28 -1.34
C TYR A 24 4.28 11.28 -0.63
N ILE A 25 3.20 10.85 -1.29
CA ILE A 25 2.26 9.92 -0.68
C ILE A 25 2.87 8.51 -0.57
N MET A 26 3.80 8.17 -1.45
CA MET A 26 4.42 6.86 -1.45
C MET A 26 5.08 6.50 -0.12
N SER A 27 5.64 7.49 0.57
CA SER A 27 6.30 7.24 1.85
C SER A 27 5.31 6.76 2.91
N GLN A 28 4.03 7.02 2.73
CA GLN A 28 3.00 6.58 3.66
C GLN A 28 2.48 5.19 3.33
N TYR A 29 2.97 4.60 2.26
CA TYR A 29 2.50 3.31 1.79
C TYR A 29 3.18 2.19 2.60
N GLY A 30 4.49 2.11 2.57
CA GLY A 30 5.19 0.98 3.13
C GLY A 30 6.47 1.27 3.87
N GLY A 31 6.82 2.52 4.13
CA GLY A 31 8.01 2.83 4.91
C GLY A 31 7.80 2.60 6.40
N PRO A 32 8.84 2.81 7.21
CA PRO A 32 8.73 2.60 8.67
C PRO A 32 7.66 3.46 9.31
N ASP A 33 7.38 4.61 8.71
CA ASP A 33 6.35 5.49 9.21
C ASP A 33 5.08 5.42 8.37
N GLY A 34 4.96 4.44 7.49
CA GLY A 34 3.78 4.27 6.67
C GLY A 34 2.75 3.37 7.31
N GLU A 35 1.65 3.15 6.56
CA GLU A 35 0.52 2.40 7.09
C GLU A 35 0.85 0.94 7.34
N ILE A 36 1.69 0.34 6.51
CA ILE A 36 2.03 -1.06 6.72
C ILE A 36 2.93 -1.20 7.95
N GLY A 37 3.84 -0.24 8.18
CA GLY A 37 4.66 -0.25 9.38
C GLY A 37 3.83 -0.08 10.63
N ALA A 38 2.83 0.81 10.59
CA ALA A 38 1.94 1.00 11.72
C ALA A 38 1.16 -0.28 12.01
N SER A 39 0.63 -0.93 10.98
CA SER A 39 -0.09 -2.18 11.16
C SER A 39 0.81 -3.23 11.80
N LEU A 40 2.03 -3.38 11.30
CA LEU A 40 2.96 -4.36 11.83
C LEU A 40 3.25 -4.11 13.31
N ARG A 41 3.45 -2.85 13.70
CA ARG A 41 3.72 -2.52 15.08
C ARG A 41 2.55 -2.87 15.98
N TYR A 42 1.36 -2.41 15.64
CA TYR A 42 0.21 -2.62 16.51
C TYR A 42 -0.19 -4.08 16.59
N LEU A 43 -0.17 -4.78 15.46
CA LEU A 43 -0.54 -6.20 15.47
C LEU A 43 0.48 -7.05 16.22
N SER A 44 1.76 -6.66 16.19
CA SER A 44 2.77 -7.37 16.96
C SER A 44 2.64 -7.07 18.45
N GLN A 45 2.40 -5.82 18.80
CA GLN A 45 2.33 -5.39 20.19
C GLN A 45 1.11 -5.96 20.92
N ARG A 46 0.04 -6.28 20.19
CA ARG A 46 -1.19 -6.75 20.83
C ARG A 46 -0.97 -8.02 21.65
N PHE A 47 0.01 -8.84 21.27
CA PHE A 47 0.24 -10.10 21.94
C PHE A 47 0.92 -9.92 23.30
N THR A 48 1.52 -8.78 23.55
CA THR A 48 2.27 -8.56 24.80
C THR A 48 1.61 -7.51 25.69
N MET A 49 0.38 -7.13 25.40
CA MET A 49 -0.31 -6.15 26.22
C MET A 49 -0.71 -6.76 27.57
N PRO A 50 -0.74 -5.92 28.61
CA PRO A 50 -0.99 -6.43 29.97
C PRO A 50 -2.42 -6.92 30.21
N ASN A 51 -3.37 -6.52 29.36
CA ASN A 51 -4.75 -6.97 29.56
C ASN A 51 -5.44 -7.11 28.20
N ARG A 52 -6.62 -7.75 28.24
CA ARG A 52 -7.33 -8.06 27.01
C ARG A 52 -7.92 -6.84 26.35
N THR A 53 -8.30 -5.84 27.12
CA THR A 53 -8.88 -4.61 26.56
C THR A 53 -7.87 -3.90 25.68
N THR A 54 -6.65 -3.74 26.18
CA THR A 54 -5.59 -3.08 25.40
C THR A 54 -5.20 -3.91 24.20
N SER A 55 -5.15 -5.23 24.38
CA SER A 55 -4.83 -6.13 23.25
C SER A 55 -5.88 -6.02 22.15
N ALA A 56 -7.15 -6.00 22.54
CA ALA A 56 -8.24 -5.86 21.57
C ALA A 56 -8.20 -4.53 20.87
N LEU A 57 -7.87 -3.47 21.58
CA LEU A 57 -7.75 -2.15 20.99
C LEU A 57 -6.66 -2.13 19.92
N LEU A 58 -5.49 -2.68 20.24
CA LEU A 58 -4.40 -2.74 19.26
C LEU A 58 -4.74 -3.63 18.08
N ASN A 59 -5.51 -4.69 18.30
CA ASN A 59 -5.98 -5.51 17.21
C ASN A 59 -6.86 -4.71 16.25
N ASP A 60 -7.78 -3.93 16.81
CA ASP A 60 -8.68 -3.15 15.99
C ASP A 60 -7.96 -2.04 15.23
N ILE A 61 -7.07 -1.33 15.91
CA ILE A 61 -6.32 -0.26 15.27
C ILE A 61 -5.38 -0.83 14.20
N GLY A 62 -4.69 -1.92 14.53
CA GLY A 62 -3.75 -2.52 13.59
C GLY A 62 -4.41 -3.05 12.32
N THR A 63 -5.61 -3.62 12.46
CA THR A 63 -6.33 -4.09 11.29
C THR A 63 -6.89 -2.92 10.48
N GLU A 64 -7.26 -1.84 11.15
CA GLU A 64 -7.75 -0.66 10.43
C GLU A 64 -6.64 -0.01 9.61
N GLU A 65 -5.38 -0.14 10.03
CA GLU A 65 -4.28 0.36 9.23
C GLU A 65 -4.20 -0.33 7.87
N LEU A 66 -4.68 -1.55 7.76
CA LEU A 66 -4.74 -2.22 6.46
C LEU A 66 -5.75 -1.55 5.54
N SER A 67 -6.84 -1.02 6.11
CA SER A 67 -7.78 -0.22 5.35
C SER A 67 -7.12 1.07 4.85
N HIS A 68 -6.31 1.69 5.70
CA HIS A 68 -5.56 2.89 5.29
C HIS A 68 -4.59 2.58 4.18
N LEU A 69 -3.96 1.41 4.22
CA LEU A 69 -3.06 0.98 3.16
C LEU A 69 -3.80 0.90 1.82
N GLU A 70 -5.02 0.36 1.83
CA GLU A 70 -5.81 0.30 0.62
C GLU A 70 -6.14 1.70 0.11
N MET A 71 -6.44 2.64 1.01
CA MET A 71 -6.74 4.00 0.59
C MET A 71 -5.50 4.69 0.02
N VAL A 72 -4.34 4.52 0.64
CA VAL A 72 -3.10 5.08 0.10
C VAL A 72 -2.80 4.48 -1.27
N SER A 73 -2.98 3.19 -1.42
CA SER A 73 -2.78 2.51 -2.70
C SER A 73 -3.68 3.11 -3.78
N THR A 74 -4.94 3.35 -3.44
CA THR A 74 -5.89 3.93 -4.38
C THR A 74 -5.51 5.35 -4.74
N ILE A 75 -5.06 6.14 -3.75
CA ILE A 75 -4.62 7.51 -4.00
C ILE A 75 -3.44 7.51 -4.98
N VAL A 76 -2.44 6.67 -4.72
CA VAL A 76 -1.28 6.59 -5.60
C VAL A 76 -1.69 6.17 -7.01
N HIS A 77 -2.59 5.19 -7.10
CA HIS A 77 -3.09 4.75 -8.40
C HIS A 77 -3.76 5.90 -9.15
N GLN A 78 -4.65 6.62 -8.49
CA GLN A 78 -5.37 7.71 -9.16
C GLN A 78 -4.47 8.88 -9.49
N LEU A 79 -3.41 9.10 -8.72
CA LEU A 79 -2.46 10.16 -9.03
C LEU A 79 -1.51 9.79 -10.17
N THR A 80 -1.33 8.51 -10.45
CA THR A 80 -0.37 8.08 -11.46
C THR A 80 -1.02 7.40 -12.66
N ARG A 81 -2.34 7.35 -12.72
CA ARG A 81 -2.99 6.70 -13.85
C ARG A 81 -2.70 7.48 -15.12
N ASP A 82 -2.58 6.74 -16.20
CA ASP A 82 -2.34 7.31 -17.54
C ASP A 82 -0.98 7.98 -17.70
N LEU A 83 -0.07 7.78 -16.75
CA LEU A 83 1.30 8.24 -16.97
C LEU A 83 1.99 7.29 -17.93
N SER A 84 2.86 7.85 -18.79
CA SER A 84 3.65 7.03 -19.70
C SER A 84 4.71 6.26 -18.92
N MET A 85 5.26 5.21 -19.53
CA MET A 85 6.34 4.47 -18.88
C MET A 85 7.53 5.36 -18.60
N GLU A 86 7.79 6.32 -19.48
CA GLU A 86 8.87 7.25 -19.27
C GLU A 86 8.64 8.12 -18.03
N GLU A 87 7.42 8.61 -17.87
CA GLU A 87 7.07 9.40 -16.70
C GLU A 87 7.14 8.57 -15.43
N ILE A 88 6.75 7.31 -15.48
CA ILE A 88 6.82 6.43 -14.34
C ILE A 88 8.27 6.24 -13.91
N GLU A 89 9.16 6.01 -14.87
CA GLU A 89 10.57 5.82 -14.55
C GLU A 89 11.19 7.09 -14.00
N LYS A 90 10.87 8.23 -14.60
CA LYS A 90 11.42 9.49 -14.13
C LYS A 90 10.95 9.85 -12.74
N SER A 91 9.74 9.47 -12.40
CA SER A 91 9.18 9.81 -11.10
C SER A 91 9.60 8.86 -9.98
N GLY A 92 10.35 7.82 -10.29
CA GLY A 92 10.81 6.89 -9.27
C GLY A 92 9.82 5.78 -8.94
N PHE A 93 8.73 5.66 -9.72
CA PHE A 93 7.74 4.61 -9.47
C PHE A 93 8.04 3.31 -10.19
N GLY A 94 9.12 3.27 -10.98
CA GLY A 94 9.46 2.09 -11.75
C GLY A 94 9.41 0.80 -10.94
N PRO A 95 10.06 0.74 -9.76
CA PRO A 95 10.07 -0.51 -9.00
C PRO A 95 8.70 -1.04 -8.61
N TYR A 96 7.69 -0.18 -8.56
CA TYR A 96 6.35 -0.61 -8.22
C TYR A 96 5.57 -1.16 -9.39
N TYR A 97 6.09 -0.97 -10.61
CA TYR A 97 5.44 -1.46 -11.83
C TYR A 97 6.23 -2.56 -12.52
N ILE A 98 7.55 -2.56 -12.33
CA ILE A 98 8.43 -3.49 -12.99
C ILE A 98 8.06 -4.94 -12.72
N CYS A 99 7.63 -5.22 -11.51
CA CYS A 99 7.28 -6.57 -11.13
C CYS A 99 6.29 -7.19 -12.12
N LEU A 100 5.27 -6.43 -12.48
CA LEU A 100 4.29 -6.93 -13.42
C LEU A 100 4.80 -6.94 -14.85
N LEU A 101 5.70 -6.02 -15.18
CA LEU A 101 6.17 -5.91 -16.54
C LEU A 101 7.25 -6.92 -16.88
N TYR A 102 8.09 -7.28 -15.90
CA TYR A 102 9.25 -8.07 -16.19
C TYR A 102 9.20 -9.47 -15.64
N THR A 103 8.34 -9.76 -14.69
CA THR A 103 8.30 -11.10 -14.19
C THR A 103 7.28 -11.94 -14.85
N SER A 104 6.38 -11.36 -15.54
CA SER A 104 5.38 -12.12 -16.18
C SER A 104 5.52 -12.00 -17.65
N PRO A 105 5.59 -12.90 -18.23
CA PRO A 105 6.22 -14.14 -18.15
C PRO A 105 7.48 -13.96 -18.75
N SER A 106 8.32 -13.76 -18.02
CA SER A 106 9.50 -13.62 -18.58
C SER A 106 9.80 -14.78 -19.34
N PRO A 107 10.33 -14.60 -20.38
CA PRO A 107 10.76 -15.69 -21.13
C PRO A 107 11.76 -16.46 -20.41
N ARG A 108 12.46 -15.87 -19.54
CA ARG A 108 13.39 -16.60 -18.89
C ARG A 108 12.74 -17.39 -17.90
N ASP A 109 11.68 -16.94 -17.42
CA ASP A 109 11.02 -17.72 -16.52
C ASP A 109 10.39 -18.78 -17.15
N VAL A 110 10.10 -18.50 -18.24
CA VAL A 110 9.47 -19.42 -18.89
C VAL A 110 10.33 -20.27 -19.54
N GLU A 111 11.12 -20.12 -19.65
CA GLU A 111 11.84 -20.77 -20.07
C GLU A 111 12.35 -21.43 -19.67
N GLU A 112 12.13 -21.39 -19.15
CA GLU A 112 12.59 -21.83 -18.83
C GLU A 112 12.46 -22.40 -18.98
#